data_8b8fbda94838ca4bd59e7bdc7f42a309
#
_entry.id   8b8fbda94838ca4bd59e7bdc7f42a309
#
_cell.length_a   1.000
_cell.length_b   1.000
_cell.length_c   1.000
_cell.angle_alpha   90.00
_cell.angle_beta   90.00
_cell.angle_gamma   90.00
#
_symmetry.space_group_name_H-M   'P 1'
#
loop_
_entity.id
_entity.type
_entity.pdbx_description
1 polymer ?
#
loop_
_entity_poly.entity_id
_entity_poly.type
_entity_poly.pdbx_seq_one_letter_code
_entity_poly.pdbx_strand_id
1 'polypeptide(L)'
;MKTKCRAFTLVEILVGAAVSSVIAVAIFALMNAGMILSAKNLALNLTSNSMRSSLDRVEQVVQMGDSMPILIDTAGTTVAAGSAAGIKFDRFLGTPFVVTTVAGSIPSTATTLTLTRSTHAVASPPAPQAGDIVRIATTADTLRPQIQSVVAGTVDAQSHQAFTVTLTAPLGTTVTVLSGSILTAKTIRSAAFVVMPSNGRQELRYYDNFATANLNNPAKYILITDQMGVQAADTTPFSIVTNESKQFVSFSLRVRSDKGAGIRAMQRDEFNSFSRTETLIRPKTIP
;
A
#
# COMPACT_ATOMS: atom_id res chain seq x y z
N MET A 1 41.79 70.75 14.61
CA MET A 1 41.92 70.08 13.29
C MET A 1 40.58 70.19 12.55
N LYS A 2 40.53 70.99 11.45
CA LYS A 2 39.29 71.05 10.63
C LYS A 2 39.35 69.95 9.58
N THR A 3 38.55 68.94 9.75
CA THR A 3 38.34 67.92 8.74
C THR A 3 37.60 68.53 7.55
N LYS A 4 38.28 68.60 6.42
CA LYS A 4 37.69 69.01 5.14
C LYS A 4 36.79 67.90 4.65
N CYS A 5 35.46 68.06 4.81
CA CYS A 5 34.54 67.24 4.10
C CYS A 5 34.71 67.45 2.59
N ARG A 6 35.21 66.44 1.89
CA ARG A 6 35.17 66.40 0.42
C ARG A 6 33.71 66.14 0.01
N ALA A 7 33.13 67.07 -0.75
CA ALA A 7 31.85 66.88 -1.41
C ALA A 7 32.04 65.86 -2.55
N PHE A 8 31.19 64.89 -2.63
CA PHE A 8 31.16 63.95 -3.72
C PHE A 8 30.80 64.68 -5.03
N THR A 9 31.47 64.33 -6.10
CA THR A 9 31.12 64.85 -7.42
C THR A 9 29.89 64.14 -7.93
N LEU A 10 29.08 64.80 -8.76
CA LEU A 10 27.86 64.22 -9.35
C LEU A 10 28.19 62.95 -10.17
N VAL A 11 29.37 62.91 -10.76
CA VAL A 11 29.85 61.72 -11.48
C VAL A 11 30.12 60.53 -10.57
N GLU A 12 30.75 60.77 -9.40
CA GLU A 12 30.96 59.66 -8.41
C GLU A 12 29.66 59.05 -7.91
N ILE A 13 28.63 59.88 -7.68
CA ILE A 13 27.32 59.41 -7.29
C ILE A 13 26.69 58.58 -8.43
N LEU A 14 26.75 59.02 -9.67
CA LEU A 14 26.24 58.34 -10.85
C LEU A 14 26.94 57.01 -11.08
N VAL A 15 28.26 56.96 -11.01
CA VAL A 15 29.04 55.73 -11.15
C VAL A 15 28.72 54.76 -9.99
N GLY A 16 28.66 55.28 -8.76
CA GLY A 16 28.28 54.46 -7.59
C GLY A 16 26.90 53.84 -7.72
N ALA A 17 25.91 54.61 -8.20
CA ALA A 17 24.59 54.12 -8.45
C ALA A 17 24.52 53.05 -9.56
N ALA A 18 25.27 53.26 -10.65
CA ALA A 18 25.36 52.32 -11.75
C ALA A 18 25.98 50.97 -11.30
N VAL A 19 27.10 51.02 -10.57
CA VAL A 19 27.76 49.82 -10.04
C VAL A 19 26.87 49.11 -9.04
N SER A 20 26.22 49.85 -8.13
CA SER A 20 25.29 49.28 -7.14
C SER A 20 24.10 48.58 -7.81
N SER A 21 23.56 49.14 -8.91
CA SER A 21 22.47 48.54 -9.65
C SER A 21 22.88 47.23 -10.32
N VAL A 22 24.05 47.14 -10.90
CA VAL A 22 24.59 45.91 -11.51
C VAL A 22 24.78 44.82 -10.44
N ILE A 23 25.35 45.19 -9.28
CA ILE A 23 25.54 44.27 -8.16
C ILE A 23 24.17 43.77 -7.65
N ALA A 24 23.21 44.68 -7.50
CA ALA A 24 21.85 44.29 -7.04
C ALA A 24 21.17 43.32 -8.02
N VAL A 25 21.29 43.53 -9.32
CA VAL A 25 20.75 42.60 -10.34
C VAL A 25 21.46 41.25 -10.28
N ALA A 26 22.79 41.24 -10.13
CA ALA A 26 23.54 39.97 -10.00
C ALA A 26 23.15 39.18 -8.74
N ILE A 27 23.01 39.87 -7.60
CA ILE A 27 22.54 39.23 -6.34
C ILE A 27 21.12 38.67 -6.52
N PHE A 28 20.21 39.44 -7.11
CA PHE A 28 18.84 38.98 -7.37
C PHE A 28 18.80 37.75 -8.29
N ALA A 29 19.61 37.74 -9.35
CA ALA A 29 19.73 36.60 -10.25
C ALA A 29 20.22 35.32 -9.51
N LEU A 30 21.26 35.46 -8.68
CA LEU A 30 21.80 34.37 -7.86
C LEU A 30 20.78 33.87 -6.84
N MET A 31 20.07 34.76 -6.15
CA MET A 31 19.01 34.36 -5.19
C MET A 31 17.89 33.62 -5.91
N ASN A 32 17.44 34.08 -7.06
CA ASN A 32 16.41 33.42 -7.84
C ASN A 32 16.85 32.03 -8.32
N ALA A 33 18.09 31.92 -8.85
CA ALA A 33 18.66 30.63 -9.22
C ALA A 33 18.75 29.65 -8.01
N GLY A 34 19.18 30.16 -6.86
CA GLY A 34 19.27 29.40 -5.61
C GLY A 34 17.88 28.90 -5.13
N MET A 35 16.85 29.73 -5.20
CA MET A 35 15.47 29.33 -4.86
C MET A 35 14.94 28.27 -5.81
N ILE A 36 15.17 28.39 -7.12
CA ILE A 36 14.78 27.41 -8.13
C ILE A 36 15.46 26.06 -7.84
N LEU A 37 16.79 26.09 -7.62
CA LEU A 37 17.54 24.85 -7.32
C LEU A 37 17.07 24.19 -6.03
N SER A 38 16.83 24.97 -4.98
CA SER A 38 16.31 24.46 -3.70
C SER A 38 14.93 23.82 -3.86
N ALA A 39 14.02 24.47 -4.58
CA ALA A 39 12.68 23.94 -4.85
C ALA A 39 12.76 22.63 -5.67
N LYS A 40 13.65 22.56 -6.66
CA LYS A 40 13.87 21.34 -7.45
C LYS A 40 14.42 20.20 -6.60
N ASN A 41 15.39 20.46 -5.73
CA ASN A 41 15.93 19.46 -4.81
C ASN A 41 14.89 18.97 -3.83
N LEU A 42 14.06 19.87 -3.30
CA LEU A 42 12.94 19.48 -2.42
C LEU A 42 11.93 18.59 -3.15
N ALA A 43 11.55 18.95 -4.38
CA ALA A 43 10.65 18.15 -5.19
C ALA A 43 11.20 16.74 -5.47
N LEU A 44 12.49 16.62 -5.81
CA LEU A 44 13.16 15.34 -6.01
C LEU A 44 13.19 14.48 -4.74
N ASN A 45 13.50 15.08 -3.59
CA ASN A 45 13.51 14.38 -2.31
C ASN A 45 12.13 13.88 -1.92
N LEU A 46 11.08 14.69 -2.09
CA LEU A 46 9.71 14.30 -1.82
C LEU A 46 9.26 13.15 -2.73
N THR A 47 9.60 13.24 -4.02
CA THR A 47 9.30 12.19 -5.00
C THR A 47 10.00 10.88 -4.63
N SER A 48 11.29 10.93 -4.30
CA SER A 48 12.08 9.77 -3.92
C SER A 48 11.54 9.12 -2.63
N ASN A 49 11.19 9.92 -1.63
CA ASN A 49 10.64 9.42 -0.37
C ASN A 49 9.24 8.79 -0.57
N SER A 50 8.38 9.44 -1.35
CA SER A 50 7.06 8.90 -1.69
C SER A 50 7.17 7.58 -2.44
N MET A 51 8.11 7.49 -3.38
CA MET A 51 8.37 6.27 -4.14
C MET A 51 8.84 5.13 -3.25
N ARG A 52 9.84 5.36 -2.39
CA ARG A 52 10.35 4.35 -1.45
C ARG A 52 9.25 3.87 -0.51
N SER A 53 8.54 4.79 0.12
CA SER A 53 7.43 4.44 1.03
C SER A 53 6.34 3.62 0.34
N SER A 54 6.02 3.93 -0.92
CA SER A 54 5.04 3.17 -1.70
C SER A 54 5.53 1.77 -2.04
N LEU A 55 6.81 1.64 -2.44
CA LEU A 55 7.43 0.34 -2.73
C LEU A 55 7.48 -0.54 -1.50
N ASP A 56 8.01 -0.01 -0.39
CA ASP A 56 8.12 -0.72 0.89
C ASP A 56 6.75 -1.23 1.35
N ARG A 57 5.72 -0.40 1.17
CA ARG A 57 4.36 -0.78 1.54
C ARG A 57 3.81 -1.91 0.67
N VAL A 58 3.99 -1.81 -0.66
CA VAL A 58 3.57 -2.87 -1.59
C VAL A 58 4.33 -4.16 -1.30
N GLU A 59 5.65 -4.08 -1.15
CA GLU A 59 6.50 -5.23 -0.87
C GLU A 59 6.10 -5.92 0.44
N GLN A 60 5.99 -5.17 1.53
CA GLN A 60 5.61 -5.69 2.84
C GLN A 60 4.27 -6.43 2.80
N VAL A 61 3.28 -5.85 2.14
CA VAL A 61 1.93 -6.42 2.11
C VAL A 61 1.86 -7.64 1.18
N VAL A 62 2.52 -7.59 0.01
CA VAL A 62 2.56 -8.73 -0.93
C VAL A 62 3.34 -9.91 -0.35
N GLN A 63 4.41 -9.66 0.43
CA GLN A 63 5.15 -10.72 1.13
C GLN A 63 4.32 -11.44 2.20
N MET A 64 3.26 -10.83 2.72
CA MET A 64 2.30 -11.47 3.64
C MET A 64 1.26 -12.34 2.92
N GLY A 65 1.34 -12.45 1.60
CA GLY A 65 0.43 -13.27 0.80
C GLY A 65 0.51 -14.76 1.13
N ASP A 66 -0.65 -15.43 1.14
CA ASP A 66 -0.78 -16.89 1.28
C ASP A 66 -0.66 -17.60 -0.09
N SER A 67 -0.91 -16.88 -1.16
CA SER A 67 -0.92 -17.41 -2.51
C SER A 67 -0.21 -16.46 -3.49
N MET A 68 0.10 -16.96 -4.67
CA MET A 68 0.60 -16.12 -5.75
C MET A 68 -0.46 -15.09 -6.15
N PRO A 69 -0.12 -13.81 -6.24
CA PRO A 69 -1.04 -12.78 -6.68
C PRO A 69 -1.59 -13.04 -8.08
N ILE A 70 -2.81 -12.58 -8.31
CA ILE A 70 -3.51 -12.63 -9.60
C ILE A 70 -3.57 -11.21 -10.14
N LEU A 71 -3.24 -11.05 -11.43
CA LEU A 71 -3.35 -9.76 -12.12
C LEU A 71 -4.82 -9.38 -12.32
N ILE A 72 -5.14 -8.11 -12.06
CA ILE A 72 -6.50 -7.56 -12.23
C ILE A 72 -6.45 -6.22 -12.97
N ASP A 73 -7.53 -5.92 -13.68
CA ASP A 73 -7.75 -4.61 -14.29
C ASP A 73 -8.35 -3.59 -13.31
N THR A 74 -8.66 -2.39 -13.78
CA THR A 74 -9.31 -1.33 -13.00
C THR A 74 -10.74 -1.66 -12.58
N ALA A 75 -11.39 -2.63 -13.20
CA ALA A 75 -12.70 -3.14 -12.83
C ALA A 75 -12.62 -4.30 -11.82
N GLY A 76 -11.40 -4.76 -11.50
CA GLY A 76 -11.18 -5.90 -10.62
C GLY A 76 -11.33 -7.26 -11.31
N THR A 77 -11.38 -7.27 -12.65
CA THR A 77 -11.47 -8.49 -13.46
C THR A 77 -10.07 -9.08 -13.65
N THR A 78 -9.98 -10.41 -13.60
CA THR A 78 -8.70 -11.11 -13.79
C THR A 78 -8.14 -10.92 -15.20
N VAL A 79 -6.86 -10.56 -15.27
CA VAL A 79 -6.08 -10.45 -16.51
C VAL A 79 -5.18 -11.69 -16.61
N ALA A 80 -5.26 -12.41 -17.74
CA ALA A 80 -4.60 -13.70 -17.89
C ALA A 80 -3.07 -13.60 -17.98
N ALA A 81 -2.54 -12.56 -18.63
CA ALA A 81 -1.10 -12.36 -18.83
C ALA A 81 -0.75 -10.90 -19.15
N GLY A 82 0.54 -10.56 -19.07
CA GLY A 82 1.05 -9.23 -19.40
C GLY A 82 1.13 -8.30 -18.19
N SER A 83 0.90 -7.01 -18.44
CA SER A 83 0.87 -5.99 -17.39
C SER A 83 -0.56 -5.64 -17.03
N ALA A 84 -0.82 -5.34 -15.76
CA ALA A 84 -2.14 -5.07 -15.24
C ALA A 84 -2.17 -3.82 -14.34
N ALA A 85 -3.36 -3.24 -14.21
CA ALA A 85 -3.58 -2.10 -13.33
C ALA A 85 -3.48 -2.45 -11.85
N GLY A 86 -3.67 -3.73 -11.50
CA GLY A 86 -3.62 -4.16 -10.12
C GLY A 86 -3.25 -5.61 -9.95
N ILE A 87 -3.05 -5.97 -8.69
CA ILE A 87 -2.86 -7.34 -8.22
C ILE A 87 -3.83 -7.62 -7.08
N LYS A 88 -4.41 -8.81 -7.09
CA LYS A 88 -5.23 -9.36 -6.03
C LYS A 88 -4.52 -10.57 -5.44
N PHE A 89 -4.53 -10.71 -4.14
CA PHE A 89 -3.91 -11.83 -3.42
C PHE A 89 -4.62 -12.07 -2.10
N ASP A 90 -4.49 -13.28 -1.60
CA ASP A 90 -4.98 -13.65 -0.29
C ASP A 90 -3.85 -13.47 0.72
N ARG A 91 -4.13 -12.85 1.86
CA ARG A 91 -3.15 -12.62 2.92
C ARG A 91 -3.64 -13.14 4.27
N PHE A 92 -2.72 -13.60 5.09
CA PHE A 92 -3.01 -13.94 6.48
C PHE A 92 -3.27 -12.69 7.32
N LEU A 93 -4.23 -12.82 8.24
CA LEU A 93 -4.61 -11.78 9.19
C LEU A 93 -4.03 -12.05 10.58
N GLY A 94 -2.72 -11.92 10.75
CA GLY A 94 -2.09 -12.02 12.08
C GLY A 94 -1.95 -13.46 12.62
N THR A 95 -2.03 -13.61 13.95
CA THR A 95 -1.88 -14.89 14.64
C THR A 95 -3.10 -15.80 14.43
N PRO A 96 -2.95 -17.13 14.56
CA PRO A 96 -4.07 -18.06 14.45
C PRO A 96 -5.11 -17.84 15.54
N PHE A 97 -6.37 -18.13 15.20
CA PHE A 97 -7.45 -18.31 16.17
C PHE A 97 -7.43 -19.72 16.72
N VAL A 98 -7.87 -19.88 17.95
CA VAL A 98 -8.22 -21.17 18.50
C VAL A 98 -9.64 -21.53 18.04
N VAL A 99 -9.83 -22.73 17.50
CA VAL A 99 -11.14 -23.23 17.09
C VAL A 99 -11.72 -24.07 18.23
N THR A 100 -12.90 -23.70 18.71
CA THR A 100 -13.58 -24.48 19.72
C THR A 100 -14.19 -25.72 19.07
N THR A 101 -13.87 -26.88 19.62
CA THR A 101 -14.41 -28.20 19.17
C THR A 101 -15.34 -28.76 20.21
N VAL A 102 -16.34 -29.53 19.78
CA VAL A 102 -17.20 -30.30 20.66
C VAL A 102 -16.71 -31.73 20.66
N ALA A 103 -16.41 -32.28 21.84
CA ALA A 103 -15.89 -33.63 21.98
C ALA A 103 -14.69 -33.99 21.09
N GLY A 104 -13.78 -33.00 20.82
CA GLY A 104 -12.58 -33.22 20.05
C GLY A 104 -12.79 -33.33 18.54
N SER A 105 -13.97 -33.04 18.01
CA SER A 105 -14.21 -33.05 16.56
C SER A 105 -15.13 -31.93 16.10
N ILE A 106 -15.11 -31.65 14.81
CA ILE A 106 -16.04 -30.78 14.10
C ILE A 106 -16.66 -31.64 12.99
N PRO A 107 -17.99 -31.84 12.97
CA PRO A 107 -18.62 -32.68 11.97
C PRO A 107 -18.54 -32.05 10.56
N SER A 108 -18.52 -32.90 9.53
CA SER A 108 -18.50 -32.46 8.12
C SER A 108 -19.71 -31.60 7.73
N THR A 109 -20.82 -31.75 8.46
CA THR A 109 -22.05 -30.98 8.26
C THR A 109 -22.05 -29.62 8.96
N ALA A 110 -20.98 -29.29 9.72
CA ALA A 110 -20.91 -28.03 10.45
C ALA A 110 -20.93 -26.83 9.47
N THR A 111 -21.85 -25.92 9.72
CA THR A 111 -21.99 -24.64 9.04
C THR A 111 -21.59 -23.46 9.92
N THR A 112 -21.24 -23.73 11.18
CA THR A 112 -20.79 -22.71 12.13
C THR A 112 -19.51 -23.15 12.83
N LEU A 113 -18.61 -22.19 13.09
CA LEU A 113 -17.39 -22.37 13.87
C LEU A 113 -17.28 -21.27 14.92
N THR A 114 -16.70 -21.62 16.07
CA THR A 114 -16.32 -20.63 17.07
C THR A 114 -14.82 -20.42 17.03
N LEU A 115 -14.39 -19.20 16.70
CA LEU A 115 -13.00 -18.77 16.62
C LEU A 115 -12.70 -17.88 17.82
N THR A 116 -11.70 -18.21 18.61
CA THR A 116 -11.30 -17.45 19.79
C THR A 116 -9.91 -16.84 19.60
N ARG A 117 -9.77 -15.55 19.92
CA ARG A 117 -8.48 -14.86 19.96
C ARG A 117 -8.19 -14.29 21.34
N SER A 118 -6.93 -14.13 21.67
CA SER A 118 -6.51 -13.30 22.80
C SER A 118 -6.47 -11.82 22.38
N THR A 119 -7.02 -10.94 23.19
CA THR A 119 -6.97 -9.49 22.98
C THR A 119 -5.71 -8.83 23.56
N HIS A 120 -4.94 -9.56 24.38
CA HIS A 120 -3.67 -9.08 24.95
C HIS A 120 -2.46 -9.21 24.02
N ALA A 121 -2.55 -10.02 22.97
CA ALA A 121 -1.42 -10.20 22.08
C ALA A 121 -1.17 -8.93 21.25
N VAL A 122 0.07 -8.44 21.24
CA VAL A 122 0.51 -7.31 20.40
C VAL A 122 0.19 -7.54 18.91
N ALA A 123 0.08 -8.78 18.51
CA ALA A 123 -0.26 -9.23 17.15
C ALA A 123 -1.62 -9.97 17.11
N SER A 124 -2.61 -9.52 17.90
CA SER A 124 -3.97 -10.08 17.80
C SER A 124 -4.47 -10.00 16.36
N PRO A 125 -5.02 -11.10 15.80
CA PRO A 125 -5.59 -11.04 14.47
C PRO A 125 -6.77 -10.06 14.47
N PRO A 126 -6.99 -9.29 13.39
CA PRO A 126 -8.19 -8.49 13.25
C PRO A 126 -9.44 -9.39 13.33
N ALA A 127 -10.57 -8.81 13.70
CA ALA A 127 -11.84 -9.56 13.74
C ALA A 127 -12.14 -10.16 12.36
N PRO A 128 -12.58 -11.42 12.30
CA PRO A 128 -13.01 -12.03 11.06
C PRO A 128 -14.21 -11.26 10.49
N GLN A 129 -14.38 -11.27 9.18
CA GLN A 129 -15.45 -10.58 8.47
C GLN A 129 -16.10 -11.52 7.45
N ALA A 130 -17.29 -11.16 7.00
CA ALA A 130 -17.91 -11.85 5.88
C ALA A 130 -17.01 -11.73 4.64
N GLY A 131 -16.87 -12.85 3.92
CA GLY A 131 -15.96 -12.95 2.77
C GLY A 131 -14.56 -13.46 3.11
N ASP A 132 -14.10 -13.40 4.37
CA ASP A 132 -12.83 -14.00 4.79
C ASP A 132 -12.87 -15.54 4.63
N ILE A 133 -11.71 -16.15 4.42
CA ILE A 133 -11.53 -17.59 4.37
C ILE A 133 -10.90 -18.05 5.67
N VAL A 134 -11.42 -19.11 6.26
CA VAL A 134 -10.85 -19.77 7.44
C VAL A 134 -9.99 -20.94 6.98
N ARG A 135 -8.68 -20.86 7.13
CA ARG A 135 -7.78 -21.98 6.82
C ARG A 135 -7.59 -22.84 8.06
N ILE A 136 -8.04 -24.07 7.99
CA ILE A 136 -7.90 -25.08 9.03
C ILE A 136 -6.97 -26.16 8.49
N ALA A 137 -5.78 -26.30 9.07
CA ALA A 137 -4.87 -27.41 8.74
C ALA A 137 -5.33 -28.67 9.51
N THR A 138 -5.57 -29.74 8.79
CA THR A 138 -5.83 -31.06 9.35
C THR A 138 -4.67 -32.00 9.01
N THR A 139 -4.66 -33.21 9.58
CA THR A 139 -3.64 -34.20 9.25
C THR A 139 -3.73 -34.73 7.81
N ALA A 140 -4.93 -34.63 7.20
CA ALA A 140 -5.18 -35.17 5.86
C ALA A 140 -5.23 -34.10 4.79
N ASP A 141 -5.69 -32.87 5.12
CA ASP A 141 -5.95 -31.83 4.14
C ASP A 141 -5.97 -30.44 4.79
N THR A 142 -6.05 -29.41 3.98
CA THR A 142 -6.26 -28.03 4.41
C THR A 142 -7.63 -27.56 3.96
N LEU A 143 -8.55 -27.39 4.91
CA LEU A 143 -9.88 -26.85 4.65
C LEU A 143 -9.84 -25.34 4.53
N ARG A 144 -10.62 -24.79 3.61
CA ARG A 144 -10.69 -23.35 3.31
C ARG A 144 -12.14 -22.84 3.20
N PRO A 145 -13.00 -23.07 4.21
CA PRO A 145 -14.36 -22.56 4.17
C PRO A 145 -14.39 -21.03 4.19
N GLN A 146 -15.33 -20.46 3.41
CA GLN A 146 -15.54 -19.02 3.38
C GLN A 146 -16.58 -18.62 4.41
N ILE A 147 -16.36 -17.49 5.06
CA ILE A 147 -17.27 -16.91 6.05
C ILE A 147 -18.41 -16.17 5.34
N GLN A 148 -19.64 -16.54 5.67
CA GLN A 148 -20.86 -15.84 5.25
C GLN A 148 -21.20 -14.68 6.19
N SER A 149 -21.14 -14.93 7.52
CA SER A 149 -21.45 -13.93 8.54
C SER A 149 -20.65 -14.17 9.82
N VAL A 150 -20.54 -13.13 10.64
CA VAL A 150 -19.80 -13.15 11.91
C VAL A 150 -20.62 -12.50 12.99
N VAL A 151 -20.70 -13.16 14.14
CA VAL A 151 -21.23 -12.59 15.39
C VAL A 151 -20.08 -12.53 16.39
N ALA A 152 -19.72 -11.33 16.82
CA ALA A 152 -18.69 -11.12 17.83
C ALA A 152 -19.29 -11.32 19.23
N GLY A 153 -18.65 -12.16 20.04
CA GLY A 153 -18.92 -12.27 21.46
C GLY A 153 -18.25 -11.15 22.27
N THR A 154 -18.60 -11.07 23.55
CA THR A 154 -17.94 -10.19 24.50
C THR A 154 -16.53 -10.68 24.81
N VAL A 155 -15.65 -9.77 25.22
CA VAL A 155 -14.33 -10.13 25.75
C VAL A 155 -14.53 -10.69 27.16
N ASP A 156 -13.97 -11.86 27.44
CA ASP A 156 -14.03 -12.49 28.76
C ASP A 156 -13.01 -11.88 29.76
N ALA A 157 -13.07 -12.34 31.00
CA ALA A 157 -12.17 -11.86 32.06
C ALA A 157 -10.69 -12.21 31.82
N GLN A 158 -10.41 -13.19 30.97
CA GLN A 158 -9.07 -13.61 30.54
C GLN A 158 -8.62 -12.89 29.25
N SER A 159 -9.38 -11.90 28.83
CA SER A 159 -9.12 -11.12 27.61
C SER A 159 -9.14 -11.97 26.33
N HIS A 160 -10.00 -12.97 26.30
CA HIS A 160 -10.31 -13.69 25.08
C HIS A 160 -11.60 -13.17 24.47
N GLN A 161 -11.65 -13.16 23.15
CA GLN A 161 -12.85 -12.80 22.40
C GLN A 161 -13.22 -13.94 21.45
N ALA A 162 -14.42 -14.46 21.60
CA ALA A 162 -14.97 -15.46 20.72
C ALA A 162 -15.76 -14.82 19.56
N PHE A 163 -15.68 -15.43 18.40
CA PHE A 163 -16.44 -15.07 17.20
C PHE A 163 -17.18 -16.32 16.72
N THR A 164 -18.50 -16.26 16.63
CA THR A 164 -19.28 -17.28 15.95
C THR A 164 -19.36 -16.91 14.48
N VAL A 165 -18.72 -17.72 13.64
CA VAL A 165 -18.70 -17.52 12.18
C VAL A 165 -19.63 -18.54 11.53
N THR A 166 -20.51 -18.07 10.65
CA THR A 166 -21.33 -18.91 9.78
C THR A 166 -20.61 -19.06 8.44
N LEU A 167 -20.52 -20.27 7.94
CA LEU A 167 -19.86 -20.61 6.69
C LEU A 167 -20.84 -20.55 5.52
N THR A 168 -20.35 -20.27 4.32
CA THR A 168 -21.16 -20.28 3.08
C THR A 168 -21.62 -21.67 2.69
N ALA A 169 -20.88 -22.71 3.12
CA ALA A 169 -21.20 -24.12 2.89
C ALA A 169 -20.71 -24.96 4.09
N PRO A 170 -21.26 -26.17 4.31
CA PRO A 170 -20.74 -27.10 5.30
C PRO A 170 -19.26 -27.42 5.05
N LEU A 171 -18.53 -27.81 6.10
CA LEU A 171 -17.10 -28.15 6.00
C LEU A 171 -16.80 -29.28 5.00
N GLY A 172 -17.75 -30.16 4.75
CA GLY A 172 -17.61 -31.30 3.82
C GLY A 172 -16.74 -32.43 4.35
N THR A 173 -15.85 -32.18 5.30
CA THR A 173 -14.96 -33.15 5.92
C THR A 173 -15.00 -33.03 7.44
N THR A 174 -15.06 -34.14 8.15
CA THR A 174 -14.96 -34.17 9.62
C THR A 174 -13.55 -33.86 10.04
N VAL A 175 -13.38 -32.86 10.91
CA VAL A 175 -12.08 -32.50 11.49
C VAL A 175 -11.97 -33.16 12.85
N THR A 176 -11.05 -34.10 12.99
CA THR A 176 -10.75 -34.75 14.27
C THR A 176 -9.50 -34.12 14.89
N VAL A 177 -9.58 -33.75 16.15
CA VAL A 177 -8.50 -33.18 16.93
C VAL A 177 -7.97 -34.26 17.87
N LEU A 178 -6.66 -34.50 17.83
CA LEU A 178 -6.01 -35.44 18.74
C LEU A 178 -6.20 -34.97 20.20
N SER A 179 -6.38 -35.92 21.09
CA SER A 179 -6.57 -35.65 22.53
C SER A 179 -5.39 -34.82 23.06
N GLY A 180 -5.70 -33.73 23.76
CA GLY A 180 -4.69 -32.78 24.26
C GLY A 180 -4.15 -31.78 23.25
N SER A 181 -4.57 -31.83 21.98
CA SER A 181 -4.17 -30.85 20.94
C SER A 181 -5.18 -29.71 20.85
N ILE A 182 -4.69 -28.54 20.43
CA ILE A 182 -5.51 -27.36 20.16
C ILE A 182 -5.63 -27.21 18.64
N LEU A 183 -6.87 -27.14 18.16
CA LEU A 183 -7.12 -26.83 16.77
C LEU A 183 -6.96 -25.33 16.54
N THR A 184 -6.14 -24.96 15.58
CA THR A 184 -5.95 -23.56 15.20
C THR A 184 -6.42 -23.32 13.78
N ALA A 185 -6.95 -22.13 13.55
CA ALA A 185 -7.34 -21.66 12.23
C ALA A 185 -6.70 -20.30 11.94
N LYS A 186 -6.26 -20.13 10.71
CA LYS A 186 -5.81 -18.83 10.22
C LYS A 186 -6.90 -18.20 9.37
N THR A 187 -7.20 -16.95 9.61
CA THR A 187 -8.08 -16.20 8.71
C THR A 187 -7.26 -15.60 7.58
N ILE A 188 -7.81 -15.70 6.39
CA ILE A 188 -7.24 -15.21 5.15
C ILE A 188 -8.23 -14.22 4.56
N ARG A 189 -7.73 -13.05 4.15
CA ARG A 189 -8.55 -12.01 3.53
C ARG A 189 -8.00 -11.69 2.16
N SER A 190 -8.90 -11.55 1.20
CA SER A 190 -8.53 -11.08 -0.13
C SER A 190 -8.20 -9.59 -0.08
N ALA A 191 -7.01 -9.24 -0.50
CA ALA A 191 -6.52 -7.87 -0.59
C ALA A 191 -6.11 -7.55 -2.02
N ALA A 192 -6.02 -6.26 -2.36
CA ALA A 192 -5.56 -5.86 -3.68
C ALA A 192 -4.84 -4.51 -3.64
N PHE A 193 -3.89 -4.35 -4.55
CA PHE A 193 -3.40 -3.05 -4.99
C PHE A 193 -3.96 -2.78 -6.38
N VAL A 194 -4.51 -1.59 -6.60
CA VAL A 194 -5.08 -1.20 -7.90
C VAL A 194 -4.71 0.24 -8.19
N VAL A 195 -4.27 0.50 -9.41
CA VAL A 195 -4.10 1.86 -9.94
C VAL A 195 -5.43 2.32 -10.52
N MET A 196 -5.94 3.41 -9.99
CA MET A 196 -7.23 3.97 -10.39
C MET A 196 -7.08 5.40 -10.88
N PRO A 197 -7.73 5.78 -11.99
CA PRO A 197 -7.79 7.18 -12.40
C PRO A 197 -8.64 7.99 -11.41
N SER A 198 -8.14 9.15 -11.03
CA SER A 198 -8.82 10.08 -10.11
C SER A 198 -8.44 11.51 -10.46
N ASN A 199 -9.41 12.35 -10.86
CA ASN A 199 -9.22 13.78 -11.14
C ASN A 199 -8.04 14.10 -12.06
N GLY A 200 -7.86 13.33 -13.14
CA GLY A 200 -6.76 13.52 -14.10
C GLY A 200 -5.40 13.02 -13.61
N ARG A 201 -5.38 12.29 -12.51
CA ARG A 201 -4.20 11.63 -11.91
C ARG A 201 -4.41 10.14 -11.85
N GLN A 202 -3.34 9.42 -11.53
CA GLN A 202 -3.37 8.01 -11.21
C GLN A 202 -3.06 7.83 -9.73
N GLU A 203 -3.92 7.09 -9.03
CA GLU A 203 -3.79 6.77 -7.62
C GLU A 203 -3.49 5.28 -7.44
N LEU A 204 -2.46 4.94 -6.67
CA LEU A 204 -2.27 3.59 -6.20
C LEU A 204 -3.06 3.41 -4.89
N ARG A 205 -4.08 2.56 -4.94
CA ARG A 205 -4.99 2.27 -3.84
C ARG A 205 -4.76 0.86 -3.30
N TYR A 206 -4.78 0.73 -2.01
CA TYR A 206 -4.72 -0.56 -1.31
C TYR A 206 -6.07 -0.89 -0.69
N TYR A 207 -6.61 -2.04 -1.01
CA TYR A 207 -7.85 -2.59 -0.48
C TYR A 207 -7.53 -3.73 0.48
N ASP A 208 -7.80 -3.53 1.77
CA ASP A 208 -7.57 -4.54 2.81
C ASP A 208 -8.59 -5.69 2.77
N ASN A 209 -9.80 -5.39 2.31
CA ASN A 209 -10.87 -6.35 2.03
C ASN A 209 -11.38 -6.07 0.62
N PHE A 210 -10.77 -6.76 -0.36
CA PHE A 210 -11.05 -6.51 -1.76
C PHE A 210 -12.40 -7.10 -2.17
N ALA A 211 -13.26 -6.23 -2.69
CA ALA A 211 -14.45 -6.61 -3.45
C ALA A 211 -14.61 -5.61 -4.59
N THR A 212 -15.01 -6.08 -5.77
CA THR A 212 -15.18 -5.23 -6.96
C THR A 212 -16.16 -4.07 -6.72
N ALA A 213 -17.21 -4.29 -5.92
CA ALA A 213 -18.15 -3.25 -5.52
C ALA A 213 -17.54 -2.12 -4.69
N ASN A 214 -16.35 -2.30 -4.14
CA ASN A 214 -15.67 -1.34 -3.26
C ASN A 214 -14.65 -0.45 -3.98
N LEU A 215 -14.34 -0.71 -5.26
CA LEU A 215 -13.25 -0.04 -5.99
C LEU A 215 -13.34 1.49 -6.01
N ASN A 216 -14.56 2.04 -6.01
CA ASN A 216 -14.78 3.49 -6.02
C ASN A 216 -15.22 4.06 -4.66
N ASN A 217 -15.21 3.24 -3.60
CA ASN A 217 -15.63 3.68 -2.27
C ASN A 217 -14.42 4.17 -1.46
N PRO A 218 -14.27 5.47 -1.18
CA PRO A 218 -13.11 6.03 -0.49
C PRO A 218 -12.96 5.52 0.95
N ALA A 219 -14.04 5.03 1.59
CA ALA A 219 -13.98 4.44 2.92
C ALA A 219 -13.43 3.00 2.92
N LYS A 220 -13.17 2.40 1.77
CA LYS A 220 -12.78 0.99 1.63
C LYS A 220 -11.36 0.78 1.13
N TYR A 221 -10.64 1.86 0.81
CA TYR A 221 -9.25 1.77 0.42
C TYR A 221 -8.35 2.71 1.22
N ILE A 222 -7.07 2.38 1.24
CA ILE A 222 -6.00 3.24 1.75
C ILE A 222 -5.25 3.78 0.53
N LEU A 223 -5.15 5.09 0.43
CA LEU A 223 -4.35 5.73 -0.60
C LEU A 223 -2.86 5.52 -0.29
N ILE A 224 -2.14 4.88 -1.21
CA ILE A 224 -0.69 4.68 -1.10
C ILE A 224 0.05 5.88 -1.68
N THR A 225 -0.32 6.28 -2.90
CA THR A 225 0.16 7.50 -3.55
C THR A 225 -0.84 8.01 -4.58
N ASP A 226 -0.97 9.33 -4.68
CA ASP A 226 -1.75 10.06 -5.69
C ASP A 226 -0.86 10.67 -6.79
N GLN A 227 0.42 10.33 -6.79
CA GLN A 227 1.44 10.95 -7.63
C GLN A 227 2.01 10.00 -8.68
N MET A 228 1.25 8.99 -9.08
CA MET A 228 1.68 8.10 -10.15
C MET A 228 1.72 8.84 -11.50
N GLY A 229 2.62 8.38 -12.37
CA GLY A 229 2.68 8.83 -13.75
C GLY A 229 1.38 8.57 -14.49
N VAL A 230 1.19 9.26 -15.62
CA VAL A 230 -0.05 9.17 -16.42
C VAL A 230 0.20 8.52 -17.80
N GLN A 231 1.40 8.01 -18.06
CA GLN A 231 1.69 7.27 -19.28
C GLN A 231 1.02 5.89 -19.26
N ALA A 232 0.81 5.30 -20.42
CA ALA A 232 0.17 3.99 -20.51
C ALA A 232 0.87 2.90 -19.66
N ALA A 233 2.20 2.91 -19.60
CA ALA A 233 2.96 2.00 -18.74
C ALA A 233 2.79 2.26 -17.23
N ASP A 234 2.42 3.47 -16.83
CA ASP A 234 2.19 3.82 -15.43
C ASP A 234 0.81 3.37 -14.94
N THR A 235 -0.13 3.16 -15.86
CA THR A 235 -1.49 2.67 -15.55
C THR A 235 -1.54 1.17 -15.32
N THR A 236 -0.52 0.42 -15.74
CA THR A 236 -0.42 -1.03 -15.62
C THR A 236 0.93 -1.45 -15.03
N PRO A 237 1.23 -1.05 -13.77
CA PRO A 237 2.56 -1.20 -13.18
C PRO A 237 2.88 -2.62 -12.70
N PHE A 238 1.90 -3.52 -12.68
CA PHE A 238 2.07 -4.87 -12.16
C PHE A 238 2.21 -5.89 -13.27
N SER A 239 3.14 -6.82 -13.13
CA SER A 239 3.23 -8.01 -13.98
C SER A 239 3.74 -9.20 -13.18
N ILE A 240 3.51 -10.41 -13.70
CA ILE A 240 4.05 -11.64 -13.12
C ILE A 240 5.19 -12.11 -14.03
N VAL A 241 6.37 -12.26 -13.42
CA VAL A 241 7.59 -12.68 -14.10
C VAL A 241 8.02 -14.03 -13.54
N THR A 242 8.35 -14.96 -14.42
CA THR A 242 8.91 -16.27 -14.04
C THR A 242 10.40 -16.27 -14.28
N ASN A 243 11.18 -16.56 -13.25
CA ASN A 243 12.61 -16.73 -13.32
C ASN A 243 13.02 -18.05 -12.62
N GLU A 244 13.74 -18.92 -13.31
CA GLU A 244 14.19 -20.21 -12.77
C GLU A 244 13.07 -21.03 -12.10
N SER A 245 11.91 -21.13 -12.76
CA SER A 245 10.71 -21.81 -12.24
C SER A 245 10.05 -21.14 -11.01
N LYS A 246 10.55 -19.99 -10.58
CA LYS A 246 9.94 -19.19 -9.51
C LYS A 246 9.19 -18.01 -10.09
N GLN A 247 8.02 -17.75 -9.55
CA GLN A 247 7.21 -16.60 -9.94
C GLN A 247 7.44 -15.43 -8.99
N PHE A 248 7.52 -14.24 -9.57
CA PHE A 248 7.68 -12.98 -8.88
C PHE A 248 6.62 -12.00 -9.37
N VAL A 249 6.19 -11.13 -8.50
CA VAL A 249 5.44 -9.94 -8.90
C VAL A 249 6.46 -8.84 -9.24
N SER A 250 6.47 -8.42 -10.49
CA SER A 250 7.17 -7.20 -10.88
C SER A 250 6.27 -6.01 -10.66
N PHE A 251 6.76 -5.01 -9.96
CA PHE A 251 6.08 -3.75 -9.71
C PHE A 251 6.96 -2.60 -10.20
N SER A 252 6.50 -1.92 -11.25
CA SER A 252 7.17 -0.76 -11.85
C SER A 252 6.47 0.52 -11.43
N LEU A 253 7.08 1.31 -10.55
CA LEU A 253 6.52 2.54 -10.04
C LEU A 253 7.21 3.75 -10.65
N ARG A 254 6.42 4.65 -11.24
CA ARG A 254 6.85 5.98 -11.66
C ARG A 254 6.04 7.03 -10.89
N VAL A 255 6.73 7.85 -10.13
CA VAL A 255 6.11 8.89 -9.31
C VAL A 255 6.44 10.27 -9.90
N ARG A 256 5.43 11.12 -9.95
CA ARG A 256 5.53 12.51 -10.39
C ARG A 256 5.47 13.44 -9.19
N SER A 257 6.34 14.43 -9.14
CA SER A 257 6.25 15.50 -8.16
C SER A 257 5.46 16.69 -8.70
N ASP A 258 4.26 16.88 -8.19
CA ASP A 258 3.44 18.07 -8.47
C ASP A 258 3.59 19.15 -7.39
N LYS A 259 4.27 18.86 -6.29
CA LYS A 259 4.28 19.73 -5.09
C LYS A 259 5.36 20.81 -5.06
N GLY A 260 6.06 21.04 -6.15
CA GLY A 260 6.86 22.27 -6.32
C GLY A 260 6.03 23.52 -6.60
N ALA A 261 4.72 23.46 -6.46
CA ALA A 261 3.73 24.41 -6.94
C ALA A 261 3.58 25.73 -6.15
N GLY A 262 4.56 26.11 -5.34
CA GLY A 262 4.67 27.51 -4.88
C GLY A 262 5.30 28.45 -5.90
N ILE A 263 5.88 27.93 -6.99
CA ILE A 263 6.57 28.69 -8.02
C ILE A 263 5.70 28.75 -9.26
N ARG A 264 5.46 29.96 -9.72
CA ARG A 264 4.52 30.41 -10.78
C ARG A 264 4.36 29.44 -11.96
N ALA A 265 3.20 29.41 -12.54
CA ALA A 265 2.74 28.54 -13.63
C ALA A 265 3.67 28.44 -14.88
N MET A 266 4.59 29.36 -15.07
CA MET A 266 5.53 29.36 -16.19
C MET A 266 6.70 28.34 -16.06
N GLN A 267 6.87 27.71 -14.90
CA GLN A 267 7.98 26.77 -14.65
C GLN A 267 7.49 25.35 -14.32
N ARG A 268 6.23 25.05 -14.59
CA ARG A 268 5.63 23.76 -14.24
C ARG A 268 6.31 22.55 -14.88
N ASP A 269 6.81 22.70 -16.10
CA ASP A 269 7.41 21.59 -16.84
C ASP A 269 8.84 21.25 -16.38
N GLU A 270 9.56 22.22 -15.82
CA GLU A 270 10.92 22.00 -15.30
C GLU A 270 10.93 21.27 -13.95
N PHE A 271 9.83 21.31 -13.19
CA PHE A 271 9.69 20.66 -11.88
C PHE A 271 9.02 19.29 -11.95
N ASN A 272 8.63 18.83 -13.12
CA ASN A 272 8.10 17.49 -13.33
C ASN A 272 9.24 16.47 -13.26
N SER A 273 9.76 16.20 -12.07
CA SER A 273 10.70 15.11 -11.89
C SER A 273 9.95 13.78 -11.80
N PHE A 274 10.38 12.84 -12.62
CA PHE A 274 9.90 11.47 -12.58
C PHE A 274 11.01 10.57 -12.04
N SER A 275 10.67 9.77 -11.06
CA SER A 275 11.52 8.66 -10.64
C SER A 275 10.82 7.37 -10.98
N ARG A 276 11.52 6.45 -11.65
CA ARG A 276 11.02 5.11 -11.97
C ARG A 276 11.90 4.09 -11.30
N THR A 277 11.29 3.14 -10.66
CA THR A 277 11.99 1.97 -10.14
C THR A 277 11.14 0.73 -10.42
N GLU A 278 11.80 -0.40 -10.54
CA GLU A 278 11.18 -1.71 -10.69
C GLU A 278 11.67 -2.60 -9.56
N THR A 279 10.74 -3.28 -8.92
CA THR A 279 11.06 -4.22 -7.87
C THR A 279 10.43 -5.57 -8.18
N LEU A 280 11.16 -6.65 -7.86
CA LEU A 280 10.68 -8.02 -7.96
C LEU A 280 10.34 -8.53 -6.55
N ILE A 281 9.07 -8.77 -6.31
CA ILE A 281 8.58 -9.22 -5.02
C ILE A 281 8.26 -10.72 -5.11
N ARG A 282 8.87 -11.51 -4.25
CA ARG A 282 8.52 -12.91 -4.09
C ARG A 282 7.48 -13.06 -3.00
N PRO A 283 6.25 -13.47 -3.31
CA PRO A 283 5.27 -13.81 -2.30
C PRO A 283 5.79 -14.98 -1.45
N LYS A 284 5.56 -14.90 -0.16
CA LYS A 284 5.92 -15.96 0.77
C LYS A 284 4.85 -17.05 0.67
N THR A 285 4.96 -17.92 -0.33
CA THR A 285 4.14 -19.14 -0.35
C THR A 285 4.51 -19.96 0.88
N ILE A 286 3.64 -20.01 1.85
CA ILE A 286 3.78 -20.88 3.00
C ILE A 286 3.32 -22.25 2.56
N PRO A 287 4.17 -23.29 2.68
CA PRO A 287 3.82 -24.66 2.31
C PRO A 287 2.61 -25.19 3.10
#